data_708a384983478cdc959ef98dd6999e38
#
_entry.id   708a384983478cdc959ef98dd6999e38
#
_cell.length_a   1.000
_cell.length_b   1.000
_cell.length_c   1.000
_cell.angle_alpha   90.00
_cell.angle_beta   90.00
_cell.angle_gamma   90.00
#
_symmetry.space_group_name_H-M   'P 1'
#
loop_
_entity.id
_entity.type
_entity.pdbx_description
1 polymer ?
#
loop_
_entity_poly.entity_id
_entity_poly.type
_entity_poly.pdbx_seq_one_letter_code
_entity_poly.pdbx_strand_id
1 'polypeptide(L)'
;SKNFCQIQGVGLNGFKYRKNLVLDAGNSGTLGRLILGLLVHSKEDIKIKGDKSLSKRDFSRVTIPLSKFGARFLSKSGKLPVIVKGTNKPRPIFYNEKNGSAQCKSSVMMAAINTRGETIIKAKKSRNHSELLFKYLGLPIKIFQKKKYDIIKIKGGQKIPSLNYRIPSDISSSAFFIVLTALSKNSTLKIKNVNINPSRTG
;
A
#
# COMPACT_ATOMS: atom_id res chain seq x y z
N SER A 1 13.24 -20.67 -14.27
CA SER A 1 11.83 -20.91 -14.00
C SER A 1 11.06 -19.61 -14.24
N LYS A 2 9.96 -19.69 -14.93
CA LYS A 2 9.12 -18.54 -15.33
C LYS A 2 8.42 -17.82 -14.15
N ASN A 3 8.66 -18.24 -12.92
CA ASN A 3 7.95 -17.78 -11.71
C ASN A 3 8.87 -17.07 -10.70
N PHE A 4 10.02 -16.59 -11.14
CA PHE A 4 10.97 -15.85 -10.30
C PHE A 4 11.13 -14.44 -10.84
N CYS A 5 11.04 -13.45 -9.96
CA CYS A 5 11.26 -12.05 -10.26
C CYS A 5 12.33 -11.50 -9.32
N GLN A 6 13.43 -11.03 -9.86
CA GLN A 6 14.48 -10.34 -9.11
C GLN A 6 14.34 -8.84 -9.30
N ILE A 7 14.26 -8.11 -8.19
CA ILE A 7 14.15 -6.65 -8.20
C ILE A 7 15.39 -6.07 -7.52
N GLN A 8 16.17 -5.30 -8.26
CA GLN A 8 17.27 -4.52 -7.72
C GLN A 8 16.71 -3.36 -6.89
N GLY A 9 16.77 -3.47 -5.58
CA GLY A 9 16.31 -2.41 -4.67
C GLY A 9 17.25 -1.22 -4.67
N VAL A 10 16.73 -0.02 -4.54
CA VAL A 10 17.48 1.24 -4.53
C VAL A 10 17.54 1.94 -3.17
N GLY A 11 16.99 1.30 -2.13
CA GLY A 11 16.91 1.86 -0.78
C GLY A 11 15.91 3.02 -0.65
N LEU A 12 15.82 3.61 0.54
CA LEU A 12 14.84 4.66 0.85
C LEU A 12 14.99 5.93 0.03
N ASN A 13 16.23 6.31 -0.31
CA ASN A 13 16.54 7.57 -1.00
C ASN A 13 17.10 7.35 -2.41
N GLY A 14 17.03 6.14 -2.92
CA GLY A 14 17.65 5.76 -4.17
C GLY A 14 16.84 6.02 -5.43
N PHE A 15 15.55 6.36 -5.31
CA PHE A 15 14.75 6.68 -6.47
C PHE A 15 15.25 7.95 -7.15
N LYS A 16 15.66 7.81 -8.42
CA LYS A 16 15.97 8.93 -9.30
C LYS A 16 14.75 9.22 -10.15
N TYR A 17 14.12 10.35 -9.92
CA TYR A 17 12.95 10.78 -10.68
C TYR A 17 13.37 11.62 -11.87
N ARG A 18 12.77 11.37 -13.02
CA ARG A 18 12.89 12.26 -14.18
C ARG A 18 11.88 13.41 -14.02
N LYS A 19 12.28 14.60 -14.44
CA LYS A 19 11.34 15.73 -14.53
C LYS A 19 10.13 15.35 -15.41
N ASN A 20 8.94 15.72 -14.99
CA ASN A 20 7.67 15.41 -15.69
C ASN A 20 7.40 13.90 -15.84
N LEU A 21 7.88 13.06 -14.92
CA LEU A 21 7.59 11.63 -14.94
C LEU A 21 6.08 11.38 -14.85
N VAL A 22 5.58 10.55 -15.75
CA VAL A 22 4.20 10.05 -15.72
C VAL A 22 4.22 8.56 -15.41
N LEU A 23 3.57 8.16 -14.32
CA LEU A 23 3.38 6.77 -13.93
C LEU A 23 1.94 6.36 -14.27
N ASP A 24 1.80 5.26 -14.99
CA ASP A 24 0.50 4.71 -15.36
C ASP A 24 0.16 3.53 -14.45
N ALA A 25 -0.88 3.68 -13.65
CA ALA A 25 -1.40 2.63 -12.78
C ALA A 25 -2.35 1.65 -13.49
N GLY A 26 -2.64 1.88 -14.78
CA GLY A 26 -3.62 1.10 -15.54
C GLY A 26 -4.96 1.04 -14.79
N ASN A 27 -5.47 -0.17 -14.53
CA ASN A 27 -6.66 -0.39 -13.70
C ASN A 27 -6.34 -0.68 -12.22
N SER A 28 -5.06 -0.64 -11.81
CA SER A 28 -4.67 -1.04 -10.45
C SER A 28 -4.90 0.06 -9.41
N GLY A 29 -6.03 0.00 -8.71
CA GLY A 29 -6.28 0.87 -7.57
C GLY A 29 -5.29 0.67 -6.41
N THR A 30 -4.71 -0.52 -6.27
CA THR A 30 -3.69 -0.81 -5.26
C THR A 30 -2.39 -0.09 -5.62
N LEU A 31 -1.89 -0.26 -6.85
CA LEU A 31 -0.69 0.44 -7.30
C LEU A 31 -0.87 1.96 -7.18
N GLY A 32 -1.95 2.51 -7.76
CA GLY A 32 -2.21 3.95 -7.77
C GLY A 32 -2.27 4.58 -6.39
N ARG A 33 -2.76 3.85 -5.37
CA ARG A 33 -2.82 4.37 -3.99
C ARG A 33 -1.54 4.18 -3.21
N LEU A 34 -0.92 3.00 -3.29
CA LEU A 34 0.28 2.69 -2.49
C LEU A 34 1.49 3.50 -2.96
N ILE A 35 1.65 3.68 -4.28
CA ILE A 35 2.77 4.45 -4.83
C ILE A 35 2.77 5.91 -4.35
N LEU A 36 1.59 6.52 -4.13
CA LEU A 36 1.49 7.88 -3.60
C LEU A 36 2.19 8.02 -2.24
N GLY A 37 2.14 6.99 -1.39
CA GLY A 37 2.86 6.98 -0.11
C GLY A 37 4.37 7.04 -0.28
N LEU A 38 4.93 6.30 -1.25
CA LEU A 38 6.36 6.33 -1.55
C LEU A 38 6.80 7.65 -2.19
N LEU A 39 5.91 8.32 -2.93
CA LEU A 39 6.20 9.57 -3.64
C LEU A 39 6.11 10.82 -2.77
N VAL A 40 5.72 10.71 -1.51
CA VAL A 40 5.72 11.84 -0.56
C VAL A 40 7.10 12.54 -0.49
N HIS A 41 8.18 11.80 -0.70
CA HIS A 41 9.56 12.29 -0.64
C HIS A 41 10.16 12.61 -2.01
N SER A 42 9.35 12.64 -3.06
CA SER A 42 9.82 12.95 -4.41
C SER A 42 10.39 14.36 -4.48
N LYS A 43 11.54 14.49 -5.14
CA LYS A 43 12.14 15.81 -5.43
C LYS A 43 11.51 16.48 -6.66
N GLU A 44 10.93 15.68 -7.55
CA GLU A 44 10.34 16.12 -8.79
C GLU A 44 8.82 15.95 -8.76
N ASP A 45 8.13 16.74 -9.56
CA ASP A 45 6.69 16.60 -9.78
C ASP A 45 6.41 15.32 -10.57
N ILE A 46 5.57 14.44 -10.02
CA ILE A 46 5.23 13.15 -10.64
C ILE A 46 3.75 13.08 -10.87
N LYS A 47 3.35 12.79 -12.10
CA LYS A 47 1.96 12.60 -12.49
C LYS A 47 1.59 11.11 -12.42
N ILE A 48 0.53 10.80 -11.68
CA ILE A 48 -0.08 9.47 -11.65
C ILE A 48 -1.34 9.51 -12.50
N LYS A 49 -1.45 8.61 -13.48
CA LYS A 49 -2.66 8.40 -14.28
C LYS A 49 -3.14 6.95 -14.15
N GLY A 50 -4.31 6.68 -14.64
CA GLY A 50 -4.88 5.34 -14.74
C GLY A 50 -5.86 5.27 -15.91
N ASP A 51 -6.44 4.11 -16.13
CA ASP A 51 -7.46 3.92 -17.15
C ASP A 51 -8.76 4.68 -16.83
N LYS A 52 -9.73 4.58 -17.75
CA LYS A 52 -11.04 5.25 -17.61
C LYS A 52 -11.80 4.84 -16.33
N SER A 53 -11.67 3.58 -15.90
CA SER A 53 -12.33 3.07 -14.70
C SER A 53 -11.65 3.58 -13.43
N LEU A 54 -10.32 3.46 -13.35
CA LEU A 54 -9.57 3.91 -12.18
C LEU A 54 -9.65 5.42 -11.98
N SER A 55 -9.69 6.18 -13.09
CA SER A 55 -9.76 7.64 -13.07
C SER A 55 -11.08 8.19 -12.51
N LYS A 56 -12.13 7.37 -12.43
CA LYS A 56 -13.40 7.75 -11.79
C LYS A 56 -13.38 7.59 -10.27
N ARG A 57 -12.42 6.82 -9.73
CA ARG A 57 -12.35 6.52 -8.29
C ARG A 57 -11.81 7.69 -7.49
N ASP A 58 -12.28 7.82 -6.25
CA ASP A 58 -11.80 8.82 -5.30
C ASP A 58 -10.41 8.46 -4.75
N PHE A 59 -9.47 9.38 -4.91
CA PHE A 59 -8.11 9.35 -4.38
C PHE A 59 -7.92 10.29 -3.19
N SER A 60 -8.88 11.17 -2.89
CA SER A 60 -8.81 12.12 -1.77
C SER A 60 -8.59 11.41 -0.43
N ARG A 61 -9.17 10.21 -0.28
CA ARG A 61 -9.01 9.36 0.91
C ARG A 61 -7.55 8.98 1.19
N VAL A 62 -6.68 9.05 0.20
CA VAL A 62 -5.24 8.78 0.32
C VAL A 62 -4.45 10.08 0.28
N THR A 63 -4.75 11.00 -0.61
CA THR A 63 -3.99 12.25 -0.77
C THR A 63 -4.12 13.18 0.43
N ILE A 64 -5.31 13.26 1.05
CA ILE A 64 -5.54 14.08 2.25
C ILE A 64 -4.63 13.65 3.42
N PRO A 65 -4.60 12.38 3.88
CA PRO A 65 -3.69 11.98 4.94
C PRO A 65 -2.21 12.11 4.53
N LEU A 66 -1.85 11.84 3.29
CA LEU A 66 -0.49 11.96 2.81
C LEU A 66 0.00 13.41 2.76
N SER A 67 -0.87 14.38 2.50
CA SER A 67 -0.49 15.81 2.52
C SER A 67 -0.04 16.28 3.90
N LYS A 68 -0.48 15.63 4.97
CA LYS A 68 -0.03 15.93 6.33
C LYS A 68 1.46 15.68 6.55
N PHE A 69 2.09 14.82 5.76
CA PHE A 69 3.55 14.64 5.76
C PHE A 69 4.29 15.84 5.18
N GLY A 70 3.61 16.77 4.51
CA GLY A 70 4.18 17.98 3.92
C GLY A 70 4.19 17.99 2.38
N ALA A 71 3.84 16.88 1.72
CA ALA A 71 3.65 16.83 0.28
C ALA A 71 2.34 17.50 -0.18
N ARG A 72 2.28 17.94 -1.43
CA ARG A 72 1.07 18.47 -2.07
C ARG A 72 0.59 17.56 -3.18
N PHE A 73 -0.71 17.40 -3.29
CA PHE A 73 -1.35 16.54 -4.28
C PHE A 73 -2.36 17.38 -5.07
N LEU A 74 -2.09 17.59 -6.36
CA LEU A 74 -2.97 18.36 -7.24
C LEU A 74 -3.81 17.39 -8.06
N SER A 75 -5.13 17.51 -7.95
CA SER A 75 -6.08 16.68 -8.70
C SER A 75 -7.39 17.43 -8.91
N LYS A 76 -8.11 17.11 -9.98
CA LYS A 76 -9.47 17.60 -10.19
C LYS A 76 -10.45 16.72 -9.42
N SER A 77 -11.16 17.31 -8.46
CA SER A 77 -12.19 16.62 -7.63
C SER A 77 -11.69 15.34 -6.97
N GLY A 78 -10.43 15.29 -6.53
CA GLY A 78 -9.86 14.10 -5.86
C GLY A 78 -9.67 12.88 -6.76
N LYS A 79 -9.72 13.00 -8.08
CA LYS A 79 -9.63 11.92 -9.05
C LYS A 79 -8.28 11.93 -9.78
N LEU A 80 -7.96 10.84 -10.49
CA LEU A 80 -6.82 10.82 -11.39
C LEU A 80 -7.08 11.70 -12.64
N PRO A 81 -6.03 12.30 -13.22
CA PRO A 81 -4.65 12.24 -12.77
C PRO A 81 -4.39 13.04 -11.50
N VAL A 82 -3.46 12.53 -10.67
CA VAL A 82 -2.93 13.23 -9.50
C VAL A 82 -1.49 13.65 -9.78
N ILE A 83 -1.15 14.91 -9.56
CA ILE A 83 0.25 15.37 -9.58
C ILE A 83 0.73 15.43 -8.14
N VAL A 84 1.77 14.68 -7.85
CA VAL A 84 2.44 14.65 -6.55
C VAL A 84 3.59 15.64 -6.58
N LYS A 85 3.54 16.61 -5.68
CA LYS A 85 4.66 17.51 -5.33
C LYS A 85 5.18 17.08 -3.97
N GLY A 86 6.25 16.30 -3.96
CA GLY A 86 6.81 15.77 -2.73
C GLY A 86 7.42 16.85 -1.84
N THR A 87 7.99 16.42 -0.72
CA THR A 87 8.64 17.32 0.23
C THR A 87 10.02 16.82 0.62
N ASN A 88 10.97 17.75 0.77
CA ASN A 88 12.29 17.46 1.32
C ASN A 88 12.35 17.53 2.85
N LYS A 89 11.26 17.99 3.49
CA LYS A 89 11.11 18.09 4.95
C LYS A 89 9.86 17.34 5.42
N PRO A 90 9.80 16.02 5.23
CA PRO A 90 8.67 15.25 5.68
C PRO A 90 8.61 15.22 7.19
N ARG A 91 7.39 15.25 7.75
CA ARG A 91 7.15 15.19 9.19
C ARG A 91 6.25 14.00 9.53
N PRO A 92 6.49 13.31 10.66
CA PRO A 92 5.61 12.24 11.10
C PRO A 92 4.24 12.79 11.46
N ILE A 93 3.21 11.94 11.36
CA ILE A 93 1.82 12.35 11.55
C ILE A 93 1.08 11.44 12.52
N PHE A 94 -0.02 11.95 13.06
CA PHE A 94 -1.11 11.13 13.58
C PHE A 94 -2.19 11.00 12.49
N TYR A 95 -2.56 9.76 12.18
CA TYR A 95 -3.62 9.48 11.21
C TYR A 95 -4.71 8.60 11.82
N ASN A 96 -5.96 9.06 11.72
CA ASN A 96 -7.13 8.30 12.15
C ASN A 96 -7.86 7.75 10.90
N GLU A 97 -7.66 6.46 10.62
CA GLU A 97 -8.33 5.75 9.53
C GLU A 97 -9.67 5.19 10.04
N LYS A 98 -10.79 5.84 9.67
CA LYS A 98 -12.14 5.55 10.17
C LYS A 98 -12.91 4.56 9.30
N ASN A 99 -12.49 4.35 8.04
CA ASN A 99 -13.27 3.65 7.04
C ASN A 99 -12.92 2.16 6.88
N GLY A 100 -11.91 1.66 7.60
CA GLY A 100 -11.41 0.29 7.44
C GLY A 100 -10.71 0.05 6.10
N SER A 101 -10.07 1.08 5.54
CA SER A 101 -9.37 0.97 4.27
C SER A 101 -7.93 0.49 4.45
N ALA A 102 -7.67 -0.76 4.12
CA ALA A 102 -6.31 -1.30 4.12
C ALA A 102 -5.38 -0.54 3.18
N GLN A 103 -5.86 -0.07 2.01
CA GLN A 103 -5.04 0.66 1.05
C GLN A 103 -4.65 2.05 1.56
N CYS A 104 -5.57 2.79 2.19
CA CYS A 104 -5.25 4.09 2.78
C CYS A 104 -4.25 3.94 3.93
N LYS A 105 -4.48 2.98 4.81
CA LYS A 105 -3.57 2.62 5.89
C LYS A 105 -2.17 2.28 5.36
N SER A 106 -2.08 1.37 4.39
CA SER A 106 -0.81 0.94 3.82
C SER A 106 -0.06 2.07 3.11
N SER A 107 -0.77 2.96 2.41
CA SER A 107 -0.15 4.13 1.78
C SER A 107 0.50 5.07 2.80
N VAL A 108 -0.18 5.32 3.93
CA VAL A 108 0.37 6.11 5.04
C VAL A 108 1.55 5.38 5.69
N MET A 109 1.52 4.05 5.82
CA MET A 109 2.64 3.25 6.31
C MET A 109 3.88 3.36 5.40
N MET A 110 3.67 3.35 4.07
CA MET A 110 4.76 3.54 3.08
C MET A 110 5.41 4.93 3.19
N ALA A 111 4.62 5.97 3.42
CA ALA A 111 5.17 7.32 3.67
C ALA A 111 5.92 7.37 5.01
N ALA A 112 5.38 6.75 6.05
CA ALA A 112 5.96 6.74 7.40
C ALA A 112 7.34 6.08 7.45
N ILE A 113 7.55 4.99 6.69
CA ILE A 113 8.84 4.27 6.66
C ILE A 113 10.00 5.17 6.26
N ASN A 114 9.76 6.09 5.33
CA ASN A 114 10.78 7.03 4.82
C ASN A 114 10.80 8.36 5.57
N THR A 115 9.94 8.57 6.53
CA THR A 115 9.85 9.82 7.32
C THR A 115 10.52 9.61 8.68
N ARG A 116 11.56 10.39 9.01
CA ARG A 116 12.18 10.35 10.33
C ARG A 116 11.19 10.72 11.43
N GLY A 117 11.22 10.00 12.54
CA GLY A 117 10.32 10.17 13.67
C GLY A 117 9.23 9.09 13.73
N GLU A 118 8.29 9.23 14.65
CA GLU A 118 7.24 8.23 14.88
C GLU A 118 5.90 8.70 14.29
N THR A 119 5.40 7.96 13.31
CA THR A 119 4.05 8.10 12.78
C THR A 119 3.12 7.15 13.53
N ILE A 120 1.96 7.65 13.96
CA ILE A 120 0.94 6.89 14.66
C ILE A 120 -0.31 6.78 13.81
N ILE A 121 -0.79 5.57 13.57
CA ILE A 121 -2.01 5.30 12.83
C ILE A 121 -3.01 4.61 13.76
N LYS A 122 -4.16 5.24 14.00
CA LYS A 122 -5.32 4.61 14.61
C LYS A 122 -6.21 4.15 13.46
N ALA A 123 -6.32 2.83 13.24
CA ALA A 123 -7.03 2.29 12.09
C ALA A 123 -8.17 1.37 12.50
N LYS A 124 -9.36 1.56 11.93
CA LYS A 124 -10.44 0.57 12.00
C LYS A 124 -9.94 -0.77 11.43
N LYS A 125 -10.39 -1.88 12.01
CA LYS A 125 -10.00 -3.23 11.57
C LYS A 125 -10.13 -3.38 10.07
N SER A 126 -9.08 -3.89 9.44
CA SER A 126 -9.01 -4.15 8.00
C SER A 126 -7.88 -5.13 7.73
N ARG A 127 -7.68 -5.55 6.48
CA ARG A 127 -6.55 -6.42 6.09
C ARG A 127 -5.23 -5.86 6.57
N ASN A 128 -4.38 -6.73 7.13
CA ASN A 128 -3.14 -6.35 7.84
C ASN A 128 -1.85 -6.86 7.16
N HIS A 129 -1.90 -7.10 5.85
CA HIS A 129 -0.75 -7.64 5.12
C HIS A 129 0.50 -6.75 5.21
N SER A 130 0.32 -5.43 5.15
CA SER A 130 1.45 -4.49 5.25
C SER A 130 2.09 -4.51 6.64
N GLU A 131 1.29 -4.62 7.68
CA GLU A 131 1.77 -4.74 9.06
C GLU A 131 2.57 -6.03 9.27
N LEU A 132 2.07 -7.14 8.73
CA LEU A 132 2.75 -8.43 8.79
C LEU A 132 4.06 -8.40 8.00
N LEU A 133 4.06 -7.82 6.80
CA LEU A 133 5.26 -7.67 5.98
C LEU A 133 6.30 -6.79 6.68
N PHE A 134 5.90 -5.68 7.28
CA PHE A 134 6.83 -4.80 8.00
C PHE A 134 7.45 -5.49 9.21
N LYS A 135 6.67 -6.28 9.96
CA LYS A 135 7.18 -7.13 11.04
C LYS A 135 8.15 -8.18 10.52
N TYR A 136 7.80 -8.87 9.44
CA TYR A 136 8.65 -9.88 8.83
C TYR A 136 10.00 -9.31 8.36
N LEU A 137 10.01 -8.10 7.86
CA LEU A 137 11.22 -7.36 7.49
C LEU A 137 12.01 -6.81 8.68
N GLY A 138 11.56 -7.00 9.92
CA GLY A 138 12.20 -6.46 11.11
C GLY A 138 12.16 -4.92 11.19
N LEU A 139 11.22 -4.27 10.46
CA LEU A 139 11.08 -2.83 10.52
C LEU A 139 10.50 -2.40 11.88
N PRO A 140 10.86 -1.21 12.38
CA PRO A 140 10.44 -0.71 13.68
C PRO A 140 8.97 -0.32 13.71
N ILE A 141 8.11 -1.33 13.74
CA ILE A 141 6.66 -1.23 13.85
C ILE A 141 6.17 -1.85 15.16
N LYS A 142 5.31 -1.13 15.86
CA LYS A 142 4.56 -1.65 17.02
C LYS A 142 3.08 -1.61 16.73
N ILE A 143 2.37 -2.70 17.02
CA ILE A 143 0.94 -2.83 16.76
C ILE A 143 0.24 -3.19 18.07
N PHE A 144 -0.68 -2.34 18.48
CA PHE A 144 -1.52 -2.54 19.65
C PHE A 144 -2.94 -2.84 19.18
N GLN A 145 -3.34 -4.09 19.25
CA GLN A 145 -4.66 -4.54 18.85
C GLN A 145 -5.70 -4.20 19.91
N LYS A 146 -6.78 -3.54 19.49
CA LYS A 146 -7.99 -3.28 20.28
C LYS A 146 -9.19 -3.96 19.64
N LYS A 147 -10.32 -4.05 20.35
CA LYS A 147 -11.51 -4.72 19.84
C LYS A 147 -11.99 -4.17 18.50
N LYS A 148 -12.08 -2.85 18.33
CA LYS A 148 -12.66 -2.19 17.14
C LYS A 148 -11.62 -1.55 16.19
N TYR A 149 -10.40 -1.35 16.65
CA TYR A 149 -9.33 -0.68 15.89
C TYR A 149 -7.95 -1.18 16.33
N ASP A 150 -6.95 -0.88 15.53
CA ASP A 150 -5.55 -1.08 15.86
C ASP A 150 -4.83 0.26 15.97
N ILE A 151 -3.84 0.34 16.86
CA ILE A 151 -2.89 1.45 16.92
C ILE A 151 -1.57 0.92 16.37
N ILE A 152 -1.09 1.54 15.31
CA ILE A 152 0.14 1.17 14.63
C ILE A 152 1.11 2.33 14.79
N LYS A 153 2.29 2.07 15.36
CA LYS A 153 3.37 3.04 15.51
C LYS A 153 4.53 2.62 14.62
N ILE A 154 5.03 3.53 13.80
CA ILE A 154 6.12 3.27 12.85
C ILE A 154 7.20 4.32 13.07
N LYS A 155 8.41 3.88 13.40
CA LYS A 155 9.59 4.75 13.49
C LYS A 155 10.35 4.69 12.16
N GLY A 156 10.18 5.71 11.33
CA GLY A 156 10.74 5.75 9.98
C GLY A 156 12.21 6.17 9.92
N GLY A 157 12.77 6.15 8.71
CA GLY A 157 14.17 6.52 8.43
C GLY A 157 15.17 5.37 8.66
N GLN A 158 14.71 4.14 8.85
CA GLN A 158 15.56 2.95 9.01
C GLN A 158 15.81 2.27 7.67
N LYS A 159 16.98 1.63 7.54
CA LYS A 159 17.31 0.83 6.35
C LYS A 159 16.30 -0.32 6.18
N ILE A 160 15.81 -0.51 4.98
CA ILE A 160 14.97 -1.65 4.63
C ILE A 160 15.87 -2.79 4.16
N PRO A 161 15.80 -3.99 4.78
CA PRO A 161 16.60 -5.14 4.38
C PRO A 161 16.16 -5.68 3.01
N SER A 162 17.04 -6.46 2.38
CA SER A 162 16.67 -7.27 1.22
C SER A 162 15.67 -8.34 1.62
N LEU A 163 14.84 -8.76 0.68
CA LEU A 163 13.79 -9.73 0.89
C LEU A 163 13.87 -10.84 -0.15
N ASN A 164 13.95 -12.08 0.32
CA ASN A 164 13.66 -13.26 -0.49
C ASN A 164 12.33 -13.82 0.01
N TYR A 165 11.30 -13.76 -0.82
CA TYR A 165 9.94 -14.06 -0.38
C TYR A 165 9.13 -14.81 -1.43
N ARG A 166 8.48 -15.87 -1.02
CA ARG A 166 7.53 -16.58 -1.86
C ARG A 166 6.15 -15.96 -1.70
N ILE A 167 5.65 -15.35 -2.76
CA ILE A 167 4.32 -14.73 -2.75
C ILE A 167 3.26 -15.83 -2.75
N PRO A 168 2.36 -15.87 -1.75
CA PRO A 168 1.28 -16.85 -1.71
C PRO A 168 0.20 -16.51 -2.76
N SER A 169 -0.56 -17.54 -3.16
CA SER A 169 -1.71 -17.40 -4.04
C SER A 169 -2.84 -16.61 -3.36
N ASP A 170 -3.59 -15.83 -4.14
CA ASP A 170 -4.69 -15.01 -3.63
C ASP A 170 -5.98 -15.82 -3.48
N ILE A 171 -6.45 -15.99 -2.26
CA ILE A 171 -7.71 -16.69 -1.95
C ILE A 171 -8.91 -16.02 -2.64
N SER A 172 -8.91 -14.71 -2.83
CA SER A 172 -10.02 -14.02 -3.50
C SER A 172 -10.10 -14.34 -4.98
N SER A 173 -8.96 -14.51 -5.65
CA SER A 173 -8.91 -14.97 -7.05
C SER A 173 -9.34 -16.43 -7.16
N SER A 174 -9.13 -17.22 -6.12
CA SER A 174 -9.55 -18.62 -6.06
C SER A 174 -11.06 -18.79 -5.89
N ALA A 175 -11.77 -17.76 -5.43
CA ALA A 175 -13.21 -17.85 -5.12
C ALA A 175 -14.05 -18.30 -6.32
N PHE A 176 -13.69 -17.87 -7.53
CA PHE A 176 -14.39 -18.29 -8.75
C PHE A 176 -14.32 -19.80 -8.96
N PHE A 177 -13.14 -20.40 -8.78
CA PHE A 177 -12.94 -21.84 -8.90
C PHE A 177 -13.59 -22.61 -7.75
N ILE A 178 -13.56 -22.06 -6.52
CA ILE A 178 -14.23 -22.65 -5.35
C ILE A 178 -15.74 -22.76 -5.60
N VAL A 179 -16.38 -21.68 -6.04
CA VAL A 179 -17.82 -21.66 -6.34
C VAL A 179 -18.13 -22.59 -7.49
N LEU A 180 -17.36 -22.57 -8.58
CA LEU A 180 -17.56 -23.47 -9.71
C LEU A 180 -17.51 -24.94 -9.27
N THR A 181 -16.53 -25.32 -8.44
CA THR A 181 -16.39 -26.70 -7.94
C THR A 181 -17.54 -27.07 -7.02
N ALA A 182 -17.98 -26.16 -6.15
CA ALA A 182 -19.12 -26.41 -5.25
C ALA A 182 -20.45 -26.63 -6.00
N LEU A 183 -20.60 -26.05 -7.19
CA LEU A 183 -21.76 -26.23 -8.06
C LEU A 183 -21.65 -27.44 -8.98
N SER A 184 -20.48 -28.04 -9.12
CA SER A 184 -20.23 -29.17 -10.03
C SER A 184 -20.34 -30.51 -9.30
N LYS A 185 -21.02 -31.49 -9.91
CA LYS A 185 -21.12 -32.84 -9.36
C LYS A 185 -19.77 -33.57 -9.47
N ASN A 186 -19.42 -34.36 -8.44
CA ASN A 186 -18.22 -35.21 -8.40
C ASN A 186 -16.91 -34.47 -8.70
N SER A 187 -16.80 -33.21 -8.26
CA SER A 187 -15.65 -32.36 -8.54
C SER A 187 -14.79 -32.13 -7.29
N THR A 188 -13.48 -32.10 -7.47
CA THR A 188 -12.51 -31.82 -6.41
C THR A 188 -11.58 -30.69 -6.84
N LEU A 189 -11.33 -29.74 -5.96
CA LEU A 189 -10.41 -28.62 -6.17
C LEU A 189 -9.32 -28.62 -5.10
N LYS A 190 -8.05 -28.60 -5.51
CA LYS A 190 -6.91 -28.44 -4.62
C LYS A 190 -6.18 -27.14 -4.97
N ILE A 191 -6.21 -26.16 -4.06
CA ILE A 191 -5.51 -24.89 -4.20
C ILE A 191 -4.25 -24.94 -3.34
N LYS A 192 -3.07 -24.73 -3.97
CA LYS A 192 -1.78 -24.79 -3.28
C LYS A 192 -1.25 -23.39 -2.95
N ASN A 193 -0.47 -23.29 -1.87
CA ASN A 193 0.23 -22.07 -1.44
C ASN A 193 -0.69 -20.84 -1.30
N VAL A 194 -1.91 -21.06 -0.87
CA VAL A 194 -2.89 -19.95 -0.72
C VAL A 194 -2.61 -19.16 0.55
N ASN A 195 -2.87 -17.87 0.48
CA ASN A 195 -2.78 -16.98 1.64
C ASN A 195 -3.94 -17.26 2.61
N ILE A 196 -3.61 -17.71 3.82
CA ILE A 196 -4.54 -18.05 4.90
C ILE A 196 -4.62 -16.95 5.97
N ASN A 197 -4.23 -15.72 5.68
CA ASN A 197 -4.33 -14.62 6.63
C ASN A 197 -5.78 -14.43 7.11
N PRO A 198 -6.09 -14.56 8.41
CA PRO A 198 -7.45 -14.43 8.94
C PRO A 198 -8.12 -13.08 8.65
N SER A 199 -7.34 -12.01 8.41
CA SER A 199 -7.90 -10.72 8.00
C SER A 199 -8.34 -10.68 6.52
N ARG A 200 -8.12 -11.75 5.77
CA ARG A 200 -8.44 -11.89 4.34
C ARG A 200 -9.39 -13.03 4.05
N THR A 201 -9.34 -14.10 4.83
CA THR A 201 -10.24 -15.25 4.75
C THR A 201 -11.49 -14.92 5.56
N GLY A 202 -12.63 -14.81 4.92
CA GLY A 202 -13.93 -14.63 5.57
C GLY A 202 -14.51 -15.92 6.07
#